data_d0f4fae909eaf30762058aa397008dce
#
_entry.id   d0f4fae909eaf30762058aa397008dce
#
_cell.length_a   1.000
_cell.length_b   1.000
_cell.length_c   1.000
_cell.angle_alpha   90.00
_cell.angle_beta   90.00
_cell.angle_gamma   90.00
#
_symmetry.space_group_name_H-M   'P 1'
#
loop_
_entity.id
_entity.type
_entity.pdbx_description
1 polymer ?
#
loop_
_entity_poly.entity_id
_entity_poly.type
_entity_poly.pdbx_seq_one_letter_code
_entity_poly.pdbx_strand_id
1 'polypeptide(L)'
;MNQEAVLAVLPDSRDDAKSLKEIANEMGLDINTYVDWIRVERRLSSSLRALARWGLVALERRQREEGQRFWYNAYWKTEPAQGAGAGEGGI
;
A
#
# COMPACT_ATOMS: atom_id res chain seq x y z
N MET A 1 12.96 -1.65 4.90
CA MET A 1 11.82 -0.92 5.47
C MET A 1 10.97 -1.88 6.27
N ASN A 2 10.58 -1.48 7.46
CA ASN A 2 9.83 -2.34 8.36
C ASN A 2 8.38 -2.48 7.89
N GLN A 3 7.96 -3.70 7.62
CA GLN A 3 6.61 -3.96 7.12
C GLN A 3 5.53 -3.65 8.15
N GLU A 4 5.83 -3.80 9.42
CA GLU A 4 4.86 -3.45 10.46
C GLU A 4 4.60 -1.95 10.47
N ALA A 5 5.63 -1.15 10.24
CA ALA A 5 5.47 0.29 10.18
C ALA A 5 4.60 0.70 8.99
N VAL A 6 4.74 0.00 7.88
CA VAL A 6 3.91 0.25 6.70
C VAL A 6 2.46 -0.09 7.01
N LEU A 7 2.21 -1.24 7.61
CA LEU A 7 0.86 -1.65 7.96
C LEU A 7 0.20 -0.68 8.94
N ALA A 8 0.98 -0.12 9.84
CA ALA A 8 0.45 0.76 10.87
C ALA A 8 -0.18 2.03 10.31
N VAL A 9 0.26 2.49 9.14
CA VAL A 9 -0.28 3.72 8.54
C VAL A 9 -1.34 3.45 7.48
N LEU A 10 -1.60 2.20 7.17
CA LEU A 10 -2.60 1.88 6.15
C LEU A 10 -4.01 1.89 6.73
N PRO A 11 -4.98 2.41 5.97
CA PRO A 11 -6.37 2.36 6.40
C PRO A 11 -6.91 0.94 6.26
N ASP A 12 -7.99 0.67 6.95
CA ASP A 12 -8.64 -0.64 6.91
C ASP A 12 -9.69 -0.74 5.81
N SER A 13 -10.00 0.37 5.17
CA SER A 13 -11.10 0.47 4.23
C SER A 13 -10.61 0.80 2.84
N ARG A 14 -11.19 0.16 1.86
CA ARG A 14 -10.94 0.46 0.45
C ARG A 14 -11.29 1.92 0.12
N ASP A 15 -12.33 2.45 0.76
CA ASP A 15 -12.76 3.81 0.51
C ASP A 15 -11.73 4.83 0.98
N ASP A 16 -10.95 4.48 1.99
CA ASP A 16 -9.92 5.36 2.55
C ASP A 16 -8.53 5.02 2.02
N ALA A 17 -8.43 4.17 1.02
CA ALA A 17 -7.15 3.73 0.48
C ALA A 17 -6.22 4.88 0.16
N LYS A 18 -4.93 4.68 0.41
CA LYS A 18 -3.91 5.72 0.26
C LYS A 18 -2.97 5.42 -0.88
N SER A 19 -2.51 6.50 -1.52
CA SER A 19 -1.47 6.39 -2.53
C SER A 19 -0.13 6.16 -1.87
N LEU A 20 0.85 5.74 -2.67
CA LEU A 20 2.21 5.51 -2.19
C LEU A 20 2.78 6.77 -1.54
N LYS A 21 2.53 7.91 -2.15
CA LYS A 21 3.03 9.19 -1.64
C LYS A 21 2.39 9.55 -0.31
N GLU A 22 1.10 9.31 -0.17
CA GLU A 22 0.40 9.55 1.09
C GLU A 22 0.95 8.67 2.21
N ILE A 23 1.22 7.41 1.89
CA ILE A 23 1.81 6.48 2.85
C ILE A 23 3.19 6.97 3.28
N ALA A 24 4.02 7.39 2.33
CA ALA A 24 5.34 7.90 2.63
C ALA A 24 5.29 9.12 3.54
N ASN A 25 4.36 10.04 3.27
CA ASN A 25 4.18 11.22 4.10
C ASN A 25 3.77 10.84 5.53
N GLU A 26 2.88 9.90 5.67
CA GLU A 26 2.43 9.49 7.00
C GLU A 26 3.50 8.77 7.80
N MET A 27 4.41 8.10 7.10
CA MET A 27 5.54 7.45 7.76
C MET A 27 6.66 8.43 8.10
N GLY A 28 6.51 9.69 7.67
CA GLY A 28 7.53 10.70 7.93
C GLY A 28 8.78 10.55 7.09
N LEU A 29 8.66 9.89 5.94
CA LEU A 29 9.82 9.67 5.07
C LEU A 29 10.14 10.92 4.28
N ASP A 30 11.44 11.14 4.03
CA ASP A 30 11.89 12.29 3.27
C ASP A 30 11.69 12.03 1.79
N ILE A 31 10.80 12.81 1.19
CA ILE A 31 10.49 12.70 -0.22
C ILE A 31 10.57 14.08 -0.91
N ASN A 32 11.37 14.97 -0.34
CA ASN A 32 11.43 16.35 -0.84
C ASN A 32 12.18 16.51 -2.16
N THR A 33 13.10 15.61 -2.46
CA THR A 33 13.81 15.65 -3.74
C THR A 33 13.36 14.47 -4.60
N TYR A 34 13.58 14.60 -5.90
CA TYR A 34 13.23 13.54 -6.84
C TYR A 34 14.02 12.25 -6.52
N VAL A 35 15.28 12.39 -6.18
CA VAL A 35 16.14 11.25 -5.86
C VAL A 35 15.63 10.55 -4.60
N ASP A 36 15.30 11.32 -3.58
CA ASP A 36 14.75 10.77 -2.34
C ASP A 36 13.43 10.06 -2.59
N TRP A 37 12.57 10.67 -3.40
CA TRP A 37 11.29 10.08 -3.74
C TRP A 37 11.45 8.73 -4.45
N ILE A 38 12.33 8.64 -5.42
CA ILE A 38 12.56 7.39 -6.13
C ILE A 38 13.05 6.30 -5.20
N ARG A 39 13.94 6.65 -4.29
CA ARG A 39 14.49 5.70 -3.32
C ARG A 39 13.39 5.17 -2.40
N VAL A 40 12.58 6.08 -1.87
CA VAL A 40 11.46 5.73 -1.00
C VAL A 40 10.42 4.90 -1.77
N GLU A 41 10.09 5.32 -2.98
CA GLU A 41 9.13 4.63 -3.80
C GLU A 41 9.52 3.18 -4.02
N ARG A 42 10.77 2.91 -4.33
CA ARG A 42 11.25 1.54 -4.56
C ARG A 42 11.11 0.68 -3.32
N ARG A 43 11.52 1.21 -2.17
CA ARG A 43 11.45 0.47 -0.92
C ARG A 43 10.02 0.22 -0.49
N LEU A 44 9.21 1.25 -0.58
CA LEU A 44 7.82 1.17 -0.15
C LEU A 44 7.02 0.25 -1.06
N SER A 45 7.22 0.36 -2.37
CA SER A 45 6.56 -0.53 -3.34
C SER A 45 6.93 -1.98 -3.09
N SER A 46 8.19 -2.24 -2.80
CA SER A 46 8.66 -3.59 -2.53
C SER A 46 8.00 -4.16 -1.28
N SER A 47 7.93 -3.36 -0.22
CA SER A 47 7.29 -3.78 1.02
C SER A 47 5.80 -4.03 0.83
N LEU A 48 5.12 -3.14 0.12
CA LEU A 48 3.68 -3.29 -0.14
C LEU A 48 3.40 -4.50 -1.01
N ARG A 49 4.25 -4.76 -1.99
CA ARG A 49 4.09 -5.92 -2.84
C ARG A 49 4.26 -7.22 -2.05
N ALA A 50 5.23 -7.25 -1.12
CA ALA A 50 5.41 -8.40 -0.26
C ALA A 50 4.20 -8.61 0.65
N LEU A 51 3.67 -7.53 1.23
CA LEU A 51 2.49 -7.60 2.08
C LEU A 51 1.25 -8.04 1.29
N ALA A 52 1.13 -7.58 0.05
CA ALA A 52 0.02 -8.00 -0.80
C ALA A 52 0.10 -9.49 -1.12
N ARG A 53 1.31 -9.99 -1.30
CA ARG A 53 1.53 -11.41 -1.55
C ARG A 53 1.10 -12.26 -0.35
N TRP A 54 1.22 -11.71 0.85
CA TRP A 54 0.79 -12.40 2.07
C TRP A 54 -0.70 -12.19 2.35
N GLY A 55 -1.40 -11.41 1.55
CA GLY A 55 -2.82 -11.14 1.75
C GLY A 55 -3.12 -10.11 2.82
N LEU A 56 -2.11 -9.35 3.24
CA LEU A 56 -2.28 -8.34 4.30
C LEU A 56 -2.61 -6.96 3.76
N VAL A 57 -2.39 -6.74 2.47
CA VAL A 57 -2.63 -5.45 1.81
C VAL A 57 -3.31 -5.72 0.48
N ALA A 58 -4.28 -4.89 0.15
CA ALA A 58 -4.90 -4.90 -1.17
C ALA A 58 -4.52 -3.61 -1.89
N LEU A 59 -4.58 -3.64 -3.19
CA LEU A 59 -4.30 -2.45 -3.98
C LEU A 59 -5.25 -2.36 -5.15
N GLU A 60 -5.48 -1.15 -5.60
CA GLU A 60 -6.37 -0.88 -6.71
C GLU A 60 -5.80 0.27 -7.51
N ARG A 61 -5.86 0.15 -8.82
CA ARG A 61 -5.41 1.21 -9.69
C ARG A 61 -6.52 2.26 -9.80
N ARG A 62 -6.17 3.51 -9.55
CA ARG A 62 -7.14 4.60 -9.58
C ARG A 62 -6.63 5.75 -10.41
N GLN A 63 -7.57 6.55 -10.89
CA GLN A 63 -7.31 7.77 -11.60
C GLN A 63 -7.74 8.91 -10.68
N ARG A 64 -6.88 9.92 -10.54
CA ARG A 64 -7.13 11.00 -9.59
C ARG A 64 -8.35 11.82 -9.97
N GLU A 65 -8.47 12.12 -11.26
CA GLU A 65 -9.63 12.83 -11.78
C GLU A 65 -10.04 12.16 -13.08
N GLU A 66 -11.32 12.23 -13.37
CA GLU A 66 -11.84 11.66 -14.59
C GLU A 66 -11.15 12.29 -15.80
N GLY A 67 -10.69 11.49 -16.71
CA GLY A 67 -10.02 11.97 -17.91
C GLY A 67 -8.54 12.23 -17.78
N GLN A 68 -7.97 12.08 -16.58
CA GLN A 68 -6.54 12.25 -16.41
C GLN A 68 -5.76 11.09 -17.00
N ARG A 69 -4.57 11.40 -17.49
CA ARG A 69 -3.69 10.40 -18.08
C ARG A 69 -3.04 9.51 -17.07
N PHE A 70 -2.81 10.03 -15.87
CA PHE A 70 -1.99 9.36 -14.88
C PHE A 70 -2.81 8.56 -13.89
N TRP A 71 -2.33 7.36 -13.62
CA TRP A 71 -2.95 6.45 -12.69
C TRP A 71 -2.03 6.27 -11.51
N TYR A 72 -2.59 5.90 -10.37
CA TYR A 72 -1.81 5.58 -9.19
C TYR A 72 -2.42 4.37 -8.52
N ASN A 73 -1.61 3.69 -7.71
CA ASN A 73 -2.11 2.57 -6.93
C ASN A 73 -2.53 3.08 -5.56
N ALA A 74 -3.71 2.68 -5.12
CA ALA A 74 -4.21 2.99 -3.79
C ALA A 74 -4.19 1.70 -2.97
N TYR A 75 -3.73 1.80 -1.74
CA TYR A 75 -3.49 0.65 -0.89
C TYR A 75 -4.31 0.73 0.39
N TRP A 76 -4.75 -0.40 0.88
CA TRP A 76 -5.42 -0.50 2.16
C TRP A 76 -5.10 -1.85 2.80
N LYS A 77 -5.28 -1.91 4.11
CA LYS A 77 -4.98 -3.11 4.88
C LYS A 77 -6.15 -4.08 4.78
N THR A 78 -5.85 -5.36 4.56
CA THR A 78 -6.88 -6.39 4.56
C THR A 78 -6.56 -7.38 5.67
N GLU A 79 -7.58 -8.02 6.17
CA GLU A 79 -7.32 -9.09 7.10
C GLU A 79 -6.98 -10.32 6.32
N PRO A 80 -5.93 -11.03 6.72
CA PRO A 80 -5.62 -12.27 6.07
C PRO A 80 -6.82 -13.17 6.25
N ALA A 81 -7.07 -13.87 5.21
CA ALA A 81 -8.22 -14.71 5.15
C ALA A 81 -8.44 -15.36 6.46
N GLN A 82 -9.46 -14.91 7.05
CA GLN A 82 -9.84 -15.47 8.19
C GLN A 82 -10.31 -16.71 7.91
N GLY A 83 -9.92 -16.86 7.91
CA GLY A 83 -10.07 -17.60 7.46
C GLY A 83 -9.80 -17.96 6.29
N ALA A 84 -9.87 -17.73 5.88
CA ALA A 84 -9.54 -17.97 4.96
C ALA A 84 -8.62 -18.36 4.99
N GLY A 85 -8.95 -18.29 5.61
CA GLY A 85 -8.49 -18.69 5.64
C GLY A 85 -8.14 -19.27 5.47
N ALA A 86 -8.26 -19.49 5.90
CA ALA A 86 -7.96 -19.94 5.87
C ALA A 86 -7.92 -20.49 5.42
N GLY A 87 -8.24 -20.62 5.43
CA GLY A 87 -8.17 -21.14 5.12
C GLY A 87 -8.21 -21.63 4.55
N GLU A 88 -8.35 -21.68 4.75
CA GLU A 88 -8.29 -22.14 4.39
C GLU A 88 -8.09 -22.50 3.95
N GLY A 89 -8.15 -22.57 4.08
CA GLY A 89 -7.92 -22.98 3.92
C GLY A 89 -7.81 -23.46 3.53
N GLY A 90 -7.86 -23.74 3.77
CA GLY A 90 -7.70 -24.27 3.67
C GLY A 90 -7.68 -24.83 3.25
N ILE A 91 -7.63 -25.07 3.46
CA ILE A 91 -7.68 -25.60 3.26
C ILE A 91 -7.69 -25.93 3.06
#